data_022cd83aaadb722fd43197938057ad44
#
_entry.id   022cd83aaadb722fd43197938057ad44
#
_cell.length_a   1.000
_cell.length_b   1.000
_cell.length_c   1.000
_cell.angle_alpha   90.00
_cell.angle_beta   90.00
_cell.angle_gamma   90.00
#
_symmetry.space_group_name_H-M   'P 1'
#
loop_
_entity.id
_entity.type
_entity.pdbx_description
1 polymer ?
#
loop_
_entity_poly.entity_id
_entity_poly.type
_entity_poly.pdbx_seq_one_letter_code
_entity_poly.pdbx_strand_id
1 'polypeptide(L)'
;DTCGHVPYSHFQRVLPYADAFLYDLKLLDPADHRRYTGADNRLILENLRRLSADGGKINLRLPLIKGVNASDAYIRQITAFLKAENIRVYRVNLLKYHETGRGKYEKLGKIYDQAGMAPPEDQWLERAADMFRQDGWTNIHIGG
;
A
#
# COMPACT_ATOMS: atom_id res chain seq x y z
N ASP A 1 -9.02 -4.79 -7.71
CA ASP A 1 -8.05 -5.01 -6.63
C ASP A 1 -6.71 -5.45 -7.23
N THR A 2 -5.62 -4.80 -6.85
CA THR A 2 -4.31 -5.05 -7.47
C THR A 2 -3.14 -4.68 -6.56
N CYS A 3 -2.04 -5.44 -6.66
CA CYS A 3 -0.74 -5.04 -6.13
C CYS A 3 0.13 -4.29 -7.15
N GLY A 4 -0.34 -4.08 -8.37
CA GLY A 4 0.38 -3.35 -9.39
C GLY A 4 1.53 -4.09 -10.09
N HIS A 5 1.81 -5.35 -9.78
CA HIS A 5 2.96 -6.09 -10.31
C HIS A 5 2.63 -6.86 -11.60
N VAL A 6 2.18 -6.11 -12.62
CA VAL A 6 1.85 -6.64 -13.97
C VAL A 6 2.28 -5.63 -15.04
N PRO A 7 2.48 -6.04 -16.32
CA PRO A 7 2.71 -5.08 -17.40
C PRO A 7 1.61 -4.02 -17.47
N TYR A 8 1.99 -2.75 -17.68
CA TYR A 8 1.04 -1.63 -17.66
C TYR A 8 -0.09 -1.76 -18.69
N SER A 9 0.14 -2.45 -19.79
CA SER A 9 -0.89 -2.74 -20.80
C SER A 9 -2.15 -3.41 -20.23
N HIS A 10 -2.03 -4.13 -19.10
CA HIS A 10 -3.19 -4.69 -18.42
C HIS A 10 -4.05 -3.58 -17.79
N PHE A 11 -3.42 -2.57 -17.19
CA PHE A 11 -4.13 -1.40 -16.66
C PHE A 11 -4.82 -0.63 -17.78
N GLN A 12 -4.14 -0.37 -18.90
CA GLN A 12 -4.72 0.33 -20.04
C GLN A 12 -5.98 -0.35 -20.58
N ARG A 13 -5.99 -1.69 -20.61
CA ARG A 13 -7.16 -2.46 -21.06
C ARG A 13 -8.34 -2.38 -20.08
N VAL A 14 -8.08 -2.28 -18.80
CA VAL A 14 -9.11 -2.29 -17.74
C VAL A 14 -9.59 -0.88 -17.40
N LEU A 15 -8.72 0.13 -17.56
CA LEU A 15 -8.99 1.52 -17.17
C LEU A 15 -10.34 2.08 -17.68
N PRO A 16 -10.76 1.85 -18.94
CA PRO A 16 -12.04 2.36 -19.41
C PRO A 16 -13.29 1.75 -18.74
N TYR A 17 -13.12 0.64 -18.04
CA TYR A 17 -14.22 -0.15 -17.45
C TYR A 17 -14.18 -0.18 -15.93
N ALA A 18 -13.13 0.38 -15.31
CA ALA A 18 -12.94 0.34 -13.87
C ALA A 18 -13.45 1.63 -13.21
N ASP A 19 -14.37 1.51 -12.26
CA ASP A 19 -14.82 2.62 -11.45
C ASP A 19 -13.74 3.13 -10.49
N ALA A 20 -12.92 2.23 -9.98
CA ALA A 20 -11.78 2.53 -9.12
C ALA A 20 -10.79 1.36 -9.06
N PHE A 21 -9.53 1.67 -8.70
CA PHE A 21 -8.48 0.70 -8.45
C PHE A 21 -8.17 0.67 -6.96
N LEU A 22 -8.36 -0.49 -6.32
CA LEU A 22 -7.86 -0.75 -4.97
C LEU A 22 -6.39 -1.15 -5.10
N TYR A 23 -5.48 -0.19 -4.86
CA TYR A 23 -4.06 -0.35 -5.16
C TYR A 23 -3.24 -0.54 -3.88
N ASP A 24 -2.63 -1.71 -3.71
CA ASP A 24 -1.81 -2.02 -2.55
C ASP A 24 -0.39 -1.48 -2.70
N LEU A 25 0.01 -0.55 -1.85
CA LEU A 25 1.38 -0.09 -1.70
C LEU A 25 1.93 -0.57 -0.35
N LYS A 26 2.84 -1.54 -0.39
CA LYS A 26 3.31 -2.24 0.82
C LYS A 26 4.56 -1.61 1.41
N LEU A 27 5.57 -1.34 0.58
CA LEU A 27 6.85 -0.76 0.97
C LEU A 27 7.39 0.09 -0.18
N LEU A 28 8.07 1.20 0.13
CA LEU A 28 8.71 2.06 -0.88
C LEU A 28 10.13 1.60 -1.21
N ASP A 29 10.88 1.12 -0.22
CA ASP A 29 12.23 0.63 -0.46
C ASP A 29 12.19 -0.71 -1.23
N PRO A 30 12.92 -0.83 -2.38
CA PRO A 30 12.91 -2.03 -3.19
C PRO A 30 13.54 -3.26 -2.52
N ALA A 31 14.55 -3.05 -1.66
CA ALA A 31 15.22 -4.15 -0.97
C ALA A 31 14.31 -4.73 0.13
N ASP A 32 13.69 -3.85 0.92
CA ASP A 32 12.71 -4.26 1.92
C ASP A 32 11.49 -4.89 1.27
N HIS A 33 10.99 -4.33 0.16
CA HIS A 33 9.88 -4.92 -0.57
C HIS A 33 10.21 -6.33 -1.03
N ARG A 34 11.41 -6.55 -1.57
CA ARG A 34 11.87 -7.88 -1.98
C ARG A 34 12.01 -8.83 -0.78
N ARG A 35 12.52 -8.34 0.33
CA ARG A 35 12.68 -9.13 1.57
C ARG A 35 11.34 -9.67 2.07
N TYR A 36 10.29 -8.83 2.08
CA TYR A 36 9.00 -9.21 2.65
C TYR A 36 8.01 -9.81 1.66
N THR A 37 8.19 -9.60 0.34
CA THR A 37 7.23 -10.05 -0.68
C THR A 37 7.83 -10.99 -1.74
N GLY A 38 9.15 -11.13 -1.77
CA GLY A 38 9.87 -11.94 -2.77
C GLY A 38 10.18 -11.23 -4.09
N ALA A 39 9.65 -10.02 -4.32
CA ALA A 39 9.90 -9.23 -5.54
C ALA A 39 10.20 -7.76 -5.21
N ASP A 40 10.92 -7.04 -6.08
CA ASP A 40 11.05 -5.60 -5.92
C ASP A 40 9.77 -4.87 -6.35
N ASN A 41 9.70 -3.57 -6.03
CA ASN A 41 8.51 -2.76 -6.24
C ASN A 41 8.63 -1.75 -7.40
N ARG A 42 9.70 -1.80 -8.20
CA ARG A 42 9.92 -0.80 -9.27
C ARG A 42 8.76 -0.74 -10.25
N LEU A 43 8.30 -1.91 -10.72
CA LEU A 43 7.15 -1.98 -11.60
C LEU A 43 5.85 -1.51 -10.92
N ILE A 44 5.70 -1.80 -9.64
CA ILE A 44 4.53 -1.36 -8.83
C ILE A 44 4.48 0.17 -8.76
N LEU A 45 5.60 0.81 -8.41
CA LEU A 45 5.68 2.27 -8.29
C LEU A 45 5.53 2.96 -9.66
N GLU A 46 6.11 2.40 -10.71
CA GLU A 46 5.94 2.91 -12.07
C GLU A 46 4.47 2.83 -12.53
N ASN A 47 3.82 1.69 -12.29
CA ASN A 47 2.41 1.51 -12.63
C ASN A 47 1.50 2.45 -11.84
N LEU A 48 1.81 2.72 -10.57
CA LEU A 48 1.06 3.69 -9.75
C LEU A 48 1.15 5.11 -10.34
N ARG A 49 2.37 5.55 -10.76
CA ARG A 49 2.56 6.83 -11.43
C ARG A 49 1.75 6.93 -12.72
N ARG A 50 1.88 5.93 -13.58
CA ARG A 50 1.19 5.91 -14.88
C ARG A 50 -0.31 5.85 -14.74
N LEU A 51 -0.82 5.02 -13.84
CA LEU A 51 -2.26 4.92 -13.58
C LEU A 51 -2.84 6.24 -13.07
N SER A 52 -2.10 6.96 -12.21
CA SER A 52 -2.48 8.30 -11.76
C SER A 52 -2.46 9.31 -12.91
N ALA A 53 -1.46 9.28 -13.77
CA ALA A 53 -1.33 10.18 -14.92
C ALA A 53 -2.45 9.95 -15.95
N ASP A 54 -2.81 8.69 -16.20
CA ASP A 54 -3.88 8.28 -17.11
C ASP A 54 -5.30 8.48 -16.52
N GLY A 55 -5.42 9.09 -15.33
CA GLY A 55 -6.70 9.46 -14.72
C GLY A 55 -7.41 8.33 -13.98
N GLY A 56 -6.73 7.24 -13.67
CA GLY A 56 -7.30 6.16 -12.86
C GLY A 56 -7.71 6.65 -11.47
N LYS A 57 -8.93 6.32 -11.03
CA LYS A 57 -9.41 6.60 -9.68
C LYS A 57 -8.79 5.61 -8.69
N ILE A 58 -7.78 6.06 -7.96
CA ILE A 58 -6.95 5.21 -7.09
C ILE A 58 -7.43 5.29 -5.65
N ASN A 59 -7.83 4.16 -5.08
CA ASN A 59 -7.94 3.96 -3.64
C ASN A 59 -6.64 3.27 -3.18
N LEU A 60 -5.72 4.06 -2.63
CA LEU A 60 -4.44 3.57 -2.16
C LEU A 60 -4.63 2.82 -0.85
N ARG A 61 -4.20 1.58 -0.79
CA ARG A 61 -4.25 0.76 0.41
C ARG A 61 -2.83 0.54 0.95
N LEU A 62 -2.67 0.86 2.23
CA LEU A 62 -1.40 0.72 2.95
C LEU A 62 -1.54 -0.36 4.02
N PRO A 63 -1.14 -1.61 3.77
CA PRO A 63 -1.04 -2.62 4.80
C PRO A 63 0.07 -2.23 5.79
N LEU A 64 -0.30 -1.95 7.05
CA LEU A 64 0.60 -1.44 8.08
C LEU A 64 0.89 -2.52 9.12
N ILE A 65 2.18 -2.82 9.28
CA ILE A 65 2.70 -3.91 10.10
C ILE A 65 3.72 -3.34 11.08
N LYS A 66 3.45 -3.47 12.39
CA LYS A 66 4.42 -3.14 13.44
C LYS A 66 5.67 -4.01 13.29
N GLY A 67 6.84 -3.40 13.37
CA GLY A 67 8.12 -4.07 13.10
C GLY A 67 8.58 -4.08 11.64
N VAL A 68 7.72 -3.61 10.70
CA VAL A 68 8.06 -3.53 9.26
C VAL A 68 7.92 -2.11 8.73
N ASN A 69 6.70 -1.59 8.66
CA ASN A 69 6.40 -0.31 8.02
C ASN A 69 5.45 0.60 8.83
N ALA A 70 4.93 0.15 9.97
CA ALA A 70 4.08 0.98 10.83
C ALA A 70 4.94 1.94 11.67
N SER A 71 5.43 3.03 11.06
CA SER A 71 6.19 4.08 11.72
C SER A 71 5.85 5.47 11.14
N ASP A 72 6.00 6.52 11.97
CA ASP A 72 5.78 7.90 11.55
C ASP A 72 6.73 8.29 10.39
N ALA A 73 7.96 7.77 10.41
CA ALA A 73 8.93 7.99 9.32
C ALA A 73 8.42 7.42 8.00
N TYR A 74 7.84 6.22 8.02
CA TYR A 74 7.29 5.60 6.82
C TYR A 74 6.08 6.36 6.28
N ILE A 75 5.17 6.83 7.14
CA ILE A 75 4.04 7.67 6.70
C ILE A 75 4.54 8.94 6.00
N ARG A 76 5.55 9.62 6.58
CA ARG A 76 6.17 10.79 5.92
C ARG A 76 6.81 10.46 4.58
N GLN A 77 7.46 9.30 4.44
CA GLN A 77 8.02 8.85 3.16
C GLN A 77 6.91 8.64 2.12
N ILE A 78 5.79 8.03 2.49
CA ILE A 78 4.64 7.84 1.58
C ILE A 78 4.07 9.19 1.14
N THR A 79 3.79 10.10 2.07
CA THR A 79 3.21 11.40 1.72
C THR A 79 4.16 12.23 0.85
N ALA A 80 5.47 12.20 1.16
CA ALA A 80 6.50 12.86 0.36
C ALA A 80 6.60 12.25 -1.05
N PHE A 81 6.59 10.93 -1.17
CA PHE A 81 6.60 10.22 -2.44
C PHE A 81 5.38 10.58 -3.31
N LEU A 82 4.18 10.52 -2.76
CA LEU A 82 2.96 10.86 -3.50
C LEU A 82 2.99 12.31 -4.02
N LYS A 83 3.49 13.25 -3.21
CA LYS A 83 3.65 14.66 -3.59
C LYS A 83 4.73 14.84 -4.67
N ALA A 84 5.92 14.29 -4.47
CA ALA A 84 7.06 14.44 -5.38
C ALA A 84 6.76 13.88 -6.78
N GLU A 85 6.03 12.78 -6.84
CA GLU A 85 5.65 12.11 -8.09
C GLU A 85 4.30 12.61 -8.65
N ASN A 86 3.69 13.62 -8.01
CA ASN A 86 2.38 14.17 -8.39
C ASN A 86 1.29 13.09 -8.54
N ILE A 87 1.31 12.06 -7.66
CA ILE A 87 0.35 10.96 -7.69
C ILE A 87 -0.94 11.40 -7.02
N ARG A 88 -2.02 11.39 -7.79
CA ARG A 88 -3.37 11.71 -7.30
C ARG A 88 -4.06 10.45 -6.81
N VAL A 89 -4.44 10.44 -5.55
CA VAL A 89 -5.23 9.36 -4.95
C VAL A 89 -6.60 9.90 -4.52
N TYR A 90 -7.64 9.13 -4.78
CA TYR A 90 -9.00 9.47 -4.40
C TYR A 90 -9.26 9.17 -2.92
N ARG A 91 -8.65 8.10 -2.41
CA ARG A 91 -8.78 7.65 -1.02
C ARG A 91 -7.49 6.98 -0.56
N VAL A 92 -7.18 7.11 0.72
CA VAL A 92 -6.15 6.31 1.39
C VAL A 92 -6.81 5.42 2.44
N ASN A 93 -6.55 4.12 2.39
CA ASN A 93 -6.98 3.15 3.40
C ASN A 93 -5.75 2.68 4.18
N LEU A 94 -5.73 2.95 5.49
CA LEU A 94 -4.74 2.42 6.42
C LEU A 94 -5.22 1.06 6.92
N LEU A 95 -4.62 -0.02 6.41
CA LEU A 95 -5.05 -1.37 6.72
C LEU A 95 -4.23 -1.93 7.88
N LYS A 96 -4.89 -2.15 9.00
CA LYS A 96 -4.28 -2.83 10.14
C LYS A 96 -3.92 -4.26 9.76
N TYR A 97 -2.68 -4.66 10.04
CA TYR A 97 -2.25 -6.04 9.83
C TYR A 97 -3.14 -7.03 10.60
N HIS A 98 -3.54 -8.10 9.91
CA HIS A 98 -4.28 -9.21 10.49
C HIS A 98 -3.58 -10.53 10.19
N GLU A 99 -3.48 -11.41 11.17
CA GLU A 99 -2.82 -12.72 11.06
C GLU A 99 -3.61 -13.75 10.21
N THR A 100 -4.69 -13.33 9.55
CA THR A 100 -5.54 -14.21 8.72
C THR A 100 -4.81 -14.90 7.56
N GLY A 101 -3.62 -14.40 7.18
CA GLY A 101 -2.74 -15.06 6.20
C GLY A 101 -2.14 -16.38 6.67
N ARG A 102 -2.01 -16.60 8.00
CA ARG A 102 -1.35 -17.78 8.59
C ARG A 102 -1.94 -19.10 8.10
N GLY A 103 -3.26 -19.21 8.09
CA GLY A 103 -3.93 -20.43 7.63
C GLY A 103 -3.73 -20.75 6.14
N LYS A 104 -3.37 -19.78 5.30
CA LYS A 104 -3.03 -20.02 3.89
C LYS A 104 -1.62 -20.60 3.74
N TYR A 105 -0.66 -20.12 4.53
CA TYR A 105 0.71 -20.64 4.51
C TYR A 105 0.79 -22.06 5.06
N GLU A 106 0.05 -22.36 6.15
CA GLU A 106 -0.07 -23.71 6.70
C GLU A 106 -0.62 -24.69 5.66
N LYS A 107 -1.67 -24.31 4.91
CA LYS A 107 -2.24 -25.13 3.81
C LYS A 107 -1.28 -25.35 2.64
N LEU A 108 -0.31 -24.44 2.44
CA LEU A 108 0.70 -24.53 1.39
C LEU A 108 1.99 -25.23 1.87
N GLY A 109 2.04 -25.71 3.12
CA GLY A 109 3.24 -26.33 3.71
C GLY A 109 4.43 -25.37 3.81
N LYS A 110 4.19 -24.05 3.85
CA LYS A 110 5.22 -23.02 3.95
C LYS A 110 5.32 -22.49 5.37
N ILE A 111 6.56 -22.31 5.84
CA ILE A 111 6.81 -21.62 7.11
C ILE A 111 6.52 -20.13 6.89
N TYR A 112 5.61 -19.59 7.69
CA TYR A 112 5.33 -18.16 7.72
C TYR A 112 6.17 -17.54 8.84
N ASP A 113 7.32 -16.97 8.47
CA ASP A 113 8.18 -16.27 9.43
C ASP A 113 7.57 -14.90 9.73
N GLN A 114 6.96 -14.80 10.91
CA GLN A 114 6.34 -13.57 11.44
C GLN A 114 7.15 -12.95 12.58
N ALA A 115 8.41 -13.37 12.77
CA ALA A 115 9.22 -12.87 13.86
C ALA A 115 9.24 -11.33 13.89
N GLY A 116 8.65 -10.75 14.93
CA GLY A 116 8.58 -9.30 15.11
C GLY A 116 7.44 -8.58 14.38
N MET A 117 6.58 -9.26 13.62
CA MET A 117 5.40 -8.66 12.99
C MET A 117 4.22 -8.66 13.95
N ALA A 118 3.56 -7.52 14.09
CA ALA A 118 2.35 -7.37 14.92
C ALA A 118 1.40 -6.33 14.32
N PRO A 119 0.10 -6.37 14.67
CA PRO A 119 -0.80 -5.27 14.34
C PRO A 119 -0.32 -3.98 15.02
N PRO A 120 -0.36 -2.82 14.34
CA PRO A 120 -0.15 -1.54 14.99
C PRO A 120 -1.27 -1.21 15.96
N GLU A 121 -0.98 -0.35 16.92
CA GLU A 121 -1.95 0.14 17.89
C GLU A 121 -2.96 1.08 17.24
N ASP A 122 -4.23 1.02 17.65
CA ASP A 122 -5.29 1.86 17.07
C ASP A 122 -4.98 3.35 17.22
N GLN A 123 -4.44 3.78 18.37
CA GLN A 123 -4.01 5.16 18.60
C GLN A 123 -2.93 5.60 17.60
N TRP A 124 -2.01 4.71 17.23
CA TRP A 124 -1.01 5.02 16.20
C TRP A 124 -1.63 5.14 14.82
N LEU A 125 -2.63 4.30 14.48
CA LEU A 125 -3.34 4.39 13.20
C LEU A 125 -4.08 5.72 13.05
N GLU A 126 -4.73 6.20 14.12
CA GLU A 126 -5.36 7.53 14.12
C GLU A 126 -4.32 8.65 13.93
N ARG A 127 -3.18 8.58 14.61
CA ARG A 127 -2.09 9.53 14.38
C ARG A 127 -1.55 9.48 12.95
N ALA A 128 -1.41 8.30 12.36
CA ALA A 128 -1.00 8.14 10.98
C ALA A 128 -2.02 8.76 10.00
N ALA A 129 -3.32 8.60 10.27
CA ALA A 129 -4.37 9.26 9.50
C ALA A 129 -4.29 10.79 9.60
N ASP A 130 -4.02 11.32 10.81
CA ASP A 130 -3.84 12.75 11.02
C ASP A 130 -2.62 13.31 10.28
N MET A 131 -1.53 12.55 10.20
CA MET A 131 -0.36 12.93 9.40
C MET A 131 -0.71 13.07 7.91
N PHE A 132 -1.52 12.18 7.35
CA PHE A 132 -2.04 12.33 5.98
C PHE A 132 -2.91 13.58 5.84
N ARG A 133 -3.81 13.86 6.80
CA ARG A 133 -4.68 15.04 6.79
C ARG A 133 -3.88 16.34 6.84
N GLN A 134 -2.86 16.42 7.71
CA GLN A 134 -1.94 17.56 7.82
C GLN A 134 -1.18 17.81 6.51
N ASP A 135 -0.88 16.76 5.77
CA ASP A 135 -0.22 16.81 4.47
C ASP A 135 -1.17 17.10 3.28
N GLY A 136 -2.48 17.30 3.56
CA GLY A 136 -3.47 17.76 2.57
C GLY A 136 -4.38 16.67 1.99
N TRP A 137 -4.27 15.42 2.44
CA TRP A 137 -5.21 14.36 2.03
C TRP A 137 -6.44 14.37 2.93
N THR A 138 -7.63 14.45 2.34
CA THR A 138 -8.89 14.60 3.08
C THR A 138 -9.70 13.30 3.21
N ASN A 139 -9.49 12.36 2.32
CA ASN A 139 -10.26 11.10 2.26
C ASN A 139 -9.43 9.93 2.79
N ILE A 140 -9.27 9.88 4.12
CA ILE A 140 -8.45 8.87 4.83
C ILE A 140 -9.38 7.98 5.66
N HIS A 141 -9.22 6.67 5.52
CA HIS A 141 -9.96 5.66 6.25
C HIS A 141 -9.03 4.68 6.94
N ILE A 142 -9.39 4.26 8.16
CA ILE A 142 -8.77 3.14 8.86
C ILE A 142 -9.64 1.93 8.60
N GLY A 143 -9.02 0.89 8.00
CA GLY A 143 -9.72 -0.29 7.53
C GLY A 143 -10.01 -0.26 6.02
N GLY A 144 -10.56 -1.36 5.52
CA GLY A 144 -10.88 -1.59 4.11
C GLY A 144 -12.37 -1.64 3.83
#